data_4c42c2b6fe87c50f359c45288e5ec6a3
#
_entry.id   4c42c2b6fe87c50f359c45288e5ec6a3
#
_cell.length_a   1.000
_cell.length_b   1.000
_cell.length_c   1.000
_cell.angle_alpha   90.00
_cell.angle_beta   90.00
_cell.angle_gamma   90.00
#
_symmetry.space_group_name_H-M   'P 1'
#
loop_
_entity.id
_entity.type
_entity.pdbx_description
1 polymer ?
#
loop_
_entity_poly.entity_id
_entity_poly.type
_entity_poly.pdbx_seq_one_letter_code
_entity_poly.pdbx_strand_id
1 'polypeptide(L)'
;GEDQFKKYRRSWDVAPPPMLDDDRNKFLFSPLNLNIPKDKIPSTESLKNTYHRVIPFYESKIEPDLQKNKNILIAAHGNSLRALCKKLFNISDQKINELEIPTGNPLVIELGKDLKIININYLDKDRGRNIITNQ
;
A
#
# COMPACT_ATOMS: atom_id res chain seq x y z
N GLY A 1 22.79 1.65 -9.36
CA GLY A 1 23.21 2.95 -8.85
C GLY A 1 22.06 3.67 -8.14
N GLU A 2 22.36 4.77 -7.48
CA GLU A 2 21.38 5.52 -6.67
C GLU A 2 20.17 6.02 -7.47
N ASP A 3 20.39 6.46 -8.71
CA ASP A 3 19.31 6.92 -9.59
C ASP A 3 18.36 5.78 -9.99
N GLN A 4 18.89 4.59 -10.20
CA GLN A 4 18.09 3.41 -10.50
C GLN A 4 17.27 2.98 -9.28
N PHE A 5 17.84 3.06 -8.08
CA PHE A 5 17.14 2.81 -6.83
C PHE A 5 16.00 3.83 -6.61
N LYS A 6 16.27 5.11 -6.82
CA LYS A 6 15.25 6.18 -6.75
C LYS A 6 14.12 5.93 -7.76
N LYS A 7 14.45 5.50 -8.98
CA LYS A 7 13.47 5.17 -10.01
C LYS A 7 12.51 4.07 -9.55
N TYR A 8 13.02 2.95 -9.02
CA TYR A 8 12.16 1.85 -8.53
C TYR A 8 11.34 2.26 -7.32
N ARG A 9 11.93 3.03 -6.41
CA ARG A 9 11.26 3.44 -5.18
C ARG A 9 10.21 4.52 -5.38
N ARG A 10 10.37 5.36 -6.41
CA ARG A 10 9.57 6.57 -6.64
C ARG A 10 8.72 6.51 -7.92
N SER A 11 8.58 5.36 -8.57
CA SER A 11 7.71 5.22 -9.73
C SER A 11 6.43 4.47 -9.40
N TRP A 12 5.39 4.75 -10.19
CA TRP A 12 4.12 4.05 -10.09
C TRP A 12 4.19 2.63 -10.68
N ASP A 13 4.74 2.49 -11.89
CA ASP A 13 4.63 1.28 -12.72
C ASP A 13 5.97 0.59 -13.03
N VAL A 14 7.09 1.14 -12.56
CA VAL A 14 8.40 0.52 -12.76
C VAL A 14 8.72 -0.43 -11.62
N ALA A 15 8.69 -1.74 -11.92
CA ALA A 15 9.09 -2.77 -10.98
C ALA A 15 10.62 -2.88 -10.88
N PRO A 16 11.18 -3.25 -9.71
CA PRO A 16 12.58 -3.67 -9.60
C PRO A 16 12.86 -4.91 -10.46
N PRO A 17 14.12 -5.21 -10.76
CA PRO A 17 14.47 -6.48 -11.40
C PRO A 17 13.89 -7.67 -10.61
N PRO A 18 13.49 -8.76 -11.29
CA PRO A 18 13.03 -9.97 -10.62
C PRO A 18 14.08 -10.51 -9.65
N MET A 19 13.62 -11.17 -8.58
CA MET A 19 14.51 -11.93 -7.70
C MET A 19 15.29 -12.98 -8.50
N LEU A 20 16.54 -13.20 -8.15
CA LEU A 20 17.32 -14.32 -8.67
C LEU A 20 16.65 -15.65 -8.28
N ASP A 21 16.80 -16.68 -9.11
CA ASP A 21 16.12 -17.96 -8.93
C ASP A 21 16.40 -18.61 -7.57
N ASP A 22 17.63 -18.51 -7.07
CA ASP A 22 18.00 -19.05 -5.75
C ASP A 22 17.28 -18.31 -4.60
N ASP A 23 17.20 -17.00 -4.67
CA ASP A 23 16.53 -16.19 -3.65
C ASP A 23 15.02 -16.36 -3.75
N ARG A 24 14.49 -16.47 -4.96
CA ARG A 24 13.08 -16.78 -5.19
C ARG A 24 12.72 -18.14 -4.62
N ASN A 25 13.53 -19.15 -4.81
CA ASN A 25 13.31 -20.50 -4.27
C ASN A 25 13.31 -20.47 -2.73
N LYS A 26 14.29 -19.83 -2.09
CA LYS A 26 14.30 -19.64 -0.63
C LYS A 26 13.02 -18.98 -0.13
N PHE A 27 12.53 -17.97 -0.84
CA PHE A 27 11.30 -17.27 -0.48
C PHE A 27 10.07 -18.16 -0.66
N LEU A 28 9.95 -18.86 -1.78
CA LEU A 28 8.82 -19.76 -2.08
C LEU A 28 8.71 -20.93 -1.10
N PHE A 29 9.82 -21.42 -0.60
CA PHE A 29 9.87 -22.53 0.36
C PHE A 29 10.00 -22.07 1.82
N SER A 30 9.92 -20.77 2.09
CA SER A 30 9.86 -20.28 3.46
C SER A 30 8.61 -20.80 4.17
N PRO A 31 8.70 -21.20 5.45
CA PRO A 31 7.56 -21.66 6.24
C PRO A 31 6.38 -20.67 6.24
N LEU A 32 6.65 -19.37 6.12
CA LEU A 32 5.62 -18.32 6.05
C LEU A 32 4.80 -18.35 4.76
N ASN A 33 5.36 -18.95 3.68
CA ASN A 33 4.75 -18.92 2.34
C ASN A 33 4.22 -20.28 1.89
N LEU A 34 4.39 -21.36 2.69
CA LEU A 34 4.00 -22.71 2.29
C LEU A 34 2.52 -22.86 1.91
N ASN A 35 1.65 -22.07 2.53
CA ASN A 35 0.21 -22.11 2.29
C ASN A 35 -0.24 -21.15 1.17
N ILE A 36 0.69 -20.42 0.55
CA ILE A 36 0.39 -19.51 -0.55
C ILE A 36 0.68 -20.22 -1.88
N PRO A 37 -0.27 -20.27 -2.82
CA PRO A 37 -0.01 -20.81 -4.16
C PRO A 37 1.18 -20.08 -4.80
N LYS A 38 2.14 -20.85 -5.32
CA LYS A 38 3.42 -20.29 -5.82
C LYS A 38 3.23 -19.33 -7.00
N ASP A 39 2.19 -19.51 -7.80
CA ASP A 39 1.81 -18.63 -8.89
C ASP A 39 1.26 -17.27 -8.40
N LYS A 40 0.87 -17.17 -7.13
CA LYS A 40 0.42 -15.92 -6.50
C LYS A 40 1.54 -15.12 -5.86
N ILE A 41 2.74 -15.69 -5.77
CA ILE A 41 3.91 -15.01 -5.22
C ILE A 41 4.70 -14.37 -6.36
N PRO A 42 4.69 -13.03 -6.50
CA PRO A 42 5.40 -12.36 -7.59
C PRO A 42 6.92 -12.44 -7.39
N SER A 43 7.67 -12.50 -8.48
CA SER A 43 9.14 -12.39 -8.46
C SER A 43 9.62 -10.94 -8.33
N THR A 44 8.78 -10.00 -8.70
CA THR A 44 8.96 -8.55 -8.57
C THR A 44 7.60 -7.88 -8.58
N GLU A 45 7.51 -6.68 -8.02
CA GLU A 45 6.27 -5.94 -7.93
C GLU A 45 6.51 -4.43 -8.00
N SER A 46 5.82 -3.73 -8.90
CA SER A 46 5.71 -2.28 -8.88
C SER A 46 4.61 -1.84 -7.89
N LEU A 47 4.52 -0.55 -7.58
CA LEU A 47 3.41 -0.02 -6.78
C LEU A 47 2.05 -0.25 -7.47
N LYS A 48 2.01 -0.19 -8.79
CA LYS A 48 0.83 -0.51 -9.61
C LYS A 48 0.40 -1.98 -9.45
N ASN A 49 1.34 -2.92 -9.45
CA ASN A 49 1.05 -4.32 -9.18
C ASN A 49 0.49 -4.50 -7.76
N THR A 50 1.13 -3.88 -6.77
CA THR A 50 0.65 -3.86 -5.38
C THR A 50 -0.79 -3.31 -5.29
N TYR A 51 -1.09 -2.21 -5.98
CA TYR A 51 -2.43 -1.62 -6.04
C TYR A 51 -3.47 -2.62 -6.57
N HIS A 52 -3.19 -3.28 -7.70
CA HIS A 52 -4.13 -4.23 -8.31
C HIS A 52 -4.44 -5.45 -7.45
N ARG A 53 -3.60 -5.82 -6.51
CA ARG A 53 -3.90 -6.90 -5.55
C ARG A 53 -4.49 -6.41 -4.23
N VAL A 54 -4.17 -5.19 -3.79
CA VAL A 54 -4.68 -4.62 -2.54
C VAL A 54 -6.12 -4.15 -2.68
N ILE A 55 -6.47 -3.50 -3.79
CA ILE A 55 -7.80 -2.89 -3.95
C ILE A 55 -8.93 -3.92 -3.97
N PRO A 56 -8.86 -5.05 -4.68
CA PRO A 56 -9.91 -6.07 -4.59
C PRO A 56 -10.11 -6.62 -3.17
N PHE A 57 -9.05 -6.74 -2.39
CA PHE A 57 -9.14 -7.13 -0.99
C PHE A 57 -9.84 -6.05 -0.15
N TYR A 58 -9.47 -4.79 -0.33
CA TYR A 58 -10.14 -3.67 0.32
C TYR A 58 -11.65 -3.67 0.01
N GLU A 59 -12.03 -3.71 -1.26
CA GLU A 59 -13.41 -3.64 -1.72
C GLU A 59 -14.26 -4.86 -1.26
N SER A 60 -13.66 -6.05 -1.19
CA SER A 60 -14.39 -7.27 -0.81
C SER A 60 -14.39 -7.57 0.68
N LYS A 61 -13.44 -7.06 1.46
CA LYS A 61 -13.27 -7.42 2.88
C LYS A 61 -13.35 -6.23 3.83
N ILE A 62 -12.71 -5.12 3.49
CA ILE A 62 -12.59 -3.96 4.40
C ILE A 62 -13.79 -3.02 4.24
N GLU A 63 -14.09 -2.63 3.02
CA GLU A 63 -15.17 -1.69 2.72
C GLU A 63 -16.54 -2.13 3.25
N PRO A 64 -16.97 -3.41 3.12
CA PRO A 64 -18.22 -3.88 3.70
C PRO A 64 -18.29 -3.77 5.24
N ASP A 65 -17.16 -3.89 5.92
CA ASP A 65 -17.12 -3.71 7.36
C ASP A 65 -17.15 -2.23 7.76
N LEU A 66 -16.52 -1.35 6.99
CA LEU A 66 -16.66 0.10 7.15
C LEU A 66 -18.12 0.56 6.95
N GLN A 67 -18.83 0.00 5.96
CA GLN A 67 -20.26 0.26 5.72
C GLN A 67 -21.14 -0.15 6.91
N LYS A 68 -20.70 -1.11 7.71
CA LYS A 68 -21.35 -1.52 8.98
C LYS A 68 -20.91 -0.68 10.18
N ASN A 69 -20.27 0.47 9.96
CA ASN A 69 -19.72 1.37 10.99
C ASN A 69 -18.68 0.71 11.92
N LYS A 70 -17.92 -0.27 11.42
CA LYS A 70 -16.81 -0.84 12.19
C LYS A 70 -15.57 0.04 12.09
N ASN A 71 -14.83 0.14 13.19
CA ASN A 71 -13.48 0.69 13.16
C ASN A 71 -12.51 -0.38 12.71
N ILE A 72 -11.65 -0.04 11.73
CA ILE A 72 -10.70 -0.97 11.13
C ILE A 72 -9.29 -0.50 11.41
N LEU A 73 -8.45 -1.39 11.92
CA LEU A 73 -7.00 -1.18 12.03
C LEU A 73 -6.28 -1.98 10.93
N ILE A 74 -5.49 -1.29 10.13
CA ILE A 74 -4.70 -1.90 9.06
C ILE A 74 -3.22 -1.75 9.39
N ALA A 75 -2.54 -2.87 9.62
CA ALA A 75 -1.09 -2.94 9.75
C ALA A 75 -0.53 -3.65 8.52
N ALA A 76 0.26 -2.95 7.71
CA ALA A 76 0.76 -3.48 6.46
C ALA A 76 2.08 -2.83 6.04
N HIS A 77 2.72 -3.37 5.01
CA HIS A 77 3.92 -2.82 4.41
C HIS A 77 3.64 -1.45 3.77
N GLY A 78 4.62 -0.54 3.78
CA GLY A 78 4.48 0.83 3.28
C GLY A 78 3.88 0.91 1.86
N ASN A 79 4.29 0.06 0.93
CA ASN A 79 3.74 0.05 -0.43
C ASN A 79 2.27 -0.38 -0.47
N SER A 80 1.85 -1.34 0.36
CA SER A 80 0.44 -1.72 0.47
C SER A 80 -0.41 -0.58 1.03
N LEU A 81 0.10 0.14 2.05
CA LEU A 81 -0.57 1.32 2.60
C LEU A 81 -0.63 2.46 1.58
N ARG A 82 0.45 2.71 0.83
CA ARG A 82 0.48 3.73 -0.24
C ARG A 82 -0.52 3.40 -1.35
N ALA A 83 -0.62 2.13 -1.75
CA ALA A 83 -1.61 1.68 -2.72
C ALA A 83 -3.05 1.92 -2.24
N LEU A 84 -3.33 1.61 -0.97
CA LEU A 84 -4.64 1.87 -0.37
C LEU A 84 -4.94 3.37 -0.28
N CYS A 85 -3.99 4.17 0.20
CA CYS A 85 -4.15 5.64 0.25
C CYS A 85 -4.35 6.25 -1.13
N LYS A 86 -3.69 5.71 -2.18
CA LYS A 86 -3.92 6.16 -3.56
C LYS A 86 -5.39 6.03 -3.95
N LYS A 87 -6.04 4.92 -3.61
CA LYS A 87 -7.48 4.70 -3.84
C LYS A 87 -8.32 5.66 -3.00
N LEU A 88 -8.09 5.68 -1.68
CA LEU A 88 -8.92 6.46 -0.75
C LEU A 88 -8.84 7.97 -0.98
N PHE A 89 -7.65 8.47 -1.32
CA PHE A 89 -7.40 9.90 -1.50
C PHE A 89 -7.46 10.33 -2.98
N ASN A 90 -7.80 9.42 -3.88
CA ASN A 90 -7.85 9.65 -5.33
C ASN A 90 -6.56 10.27 -5.88
N ILE A 91 -5.40 9.81 -5.42
CA ILE A 91 -4.09 10.35 -5.82
C ILE A 91 -3.76 9.90 -7.24
N SER A 92 -3.31 10.82 -8.09
CA SER A 92 -2.90 10.50 -9.46
C SER A 92 -1.63 9.63 -9.50
N ASP A 93 -1.37 8.99 -10.65
CA ASP A 93 -0.18 8.16 -10.86
C ASP A 93 1.12 8.98 -10.74
N GLN A 94 1.08 10.25 -11.11
CA GLN A 94 2.23 11.16 -11.03
C GLN A 94 2.49 11.60 -9.57
N LYS A 95 1.45 11.83 -8.78
CA LYS A 95 1.56 12.35 -7.41
C LYS A 95 1.81 11.27 -6.36
N ILE A 96 1.50 10.00 -6.63
CA ILE A 96 1.69 8.92 -5.65
C ILE A 96 3.15 8.77 -5.19
N ASN A 97 4.08 9.23 -6.00
CA ASN A 97 5.51 9.21 -5.68
C ASN A 97 5.88 10.13 -4.51
N GLU A 98 5.08 11.15 -4.26
CA GLU A 98 5.27 12.13 -3.20
C GLU A 98 4.70 11.65 -1.86
N LEU A 99 3.80 10.64 -1.88
CA LEU A 99 3.20 10.12 -0.65
C LEU A 99 4.20 9.30 0.15
N GLU A 100 4.50 9.75 1.35
CA GLU A 100 5.29 9.02 2.35
C GLU A 100 4.43 8.74 3.58
N ILE A 101 4.47 7.48 4.03
CA ILE A 101 3.80 7.05 5.26
C ILE A 101 4.89 6.69 6.26
N PRO A 102 5.08 7.47 7.34
CA PRO A 102 6.10 7.19 8.34
C PRO A 102 5.84 5.87 9.06
N THR A 103 6.88 5.06 9.22
CA THR A 103 6.80 3.81 9.99
C THR A 103 6.48 4.10 11.46
N GLY A 104 5.55 3.35 12.04
CA GLY A 104 5.18 3.47 13.45
C GLY A 104 4.44 4.76 13.81
N ASN A 105 3.88 5.46 12.82
CA ASN A 105 3.01 6.61 13.04
C ASN A 105 1.63 6.34 12.41
N PRO A 106 0.60 6.02 13.21
CA PRO A 106 -0.72 5.71 12.65
C PRO A 106 -1.32 6.89 11.90
N LEU A 107 -1.80 6.64 10.67
CA LEU A 107 -2.61 7.55 9.89
C LEU A 107 -4.08 7.27 10.20
N VAL A 108 -4.77 8.22 10.81
CA VAL A 108 -6.20 8.13 11.12
C VAL A 108 -7.00 8.74 9.98
N ILE A 109 -7.94 7.99 9.46
CA ILE A 109 -8.86 8.42 8.39
C ILE A 109 -10.28 8.29 8.95
N GLU A 110 -10.95 9.41 9.12
CA GLU A 110 -12.34 9.45 9.55
C GLU A 110 -13.26 9.47 8.32
N LEU A 111 -14.20 8.53 8.30
CA LEU A 111 -15.13 8.35 7.17
C LEU A 111 -16.56 8.68 7.60
N GLY A 112 -17.29 9.32 6.71
CA GLY A 112 -18.74 9.50 6.83
C GLY A 112 -19.50 8.19 6.53
N LYS A 113 -20.83 8.23 6.71
CA LYS A 113 -21.71 7.10 6.40
C LYS A 113 -21.68 6.69 4.93
N ASP A 114 -21.35 7.63 4.05
CA ASP A 114 -21.18 7.43 2.60
C ASP A 114 -19.74 7.05 2.22
N LEU A 115 -18.90 6.70 3.21
CA LEU A 115 -17.47 6.41 3.11
C LEU A 115 -16.64 7.56 2.54
N LYS A 116 -17.19 8.77 2.47
CA LYS A 116 -16.37 9.94 2.16
C LYS A 116 -15.50 10.32 3.35
N ILE A 117 -14.32 10.81 3.04
CA ILE A 117 -13.37 11.24 4.04
C ILE A 117 -13.86 12.54 4.69
N ILE A 118 -13.95 12.51 6.02
CA ILE A 118 -14.27 13.69 6.85
C ILE A 118 -12.98 14.35 7.33
N ASN A 119 -12.02 13.54 7.78
CA ASN A 119 -10.77 14.02 8.34
C ASN A 119 -9.63 12.99 8.12
N ILE A 120 -8.40 13.50 8.00
CA ILE A 120 -7.18 12.71 7.90
C ILE A 120 -6.12 13.35 8.76
N ASN A 121 -5.52 12.60 9.66
CA ASN A 121 -4.40 13.08 10.46
C ASN A 121 -3.48 11.94 10.93
N TYR A 122 -2.22 12.25 11.15
CA TYR A 122 -1.31 11.36 11.88
C TYR A 122 -1.51 11.54 13.38
N LEU A 123 -1.41 10.45 14.15
CA LEU A 123 -1.47 10.54 15.63
C LEU A 123 -0.29 11.36 16.17
N ASP A 124 0.90 11.12 15.66
CA ASP A 124 2.07 11.93 15.95
C ASP A 124 2.25 12.97 14.83
N LYS A 125 1.83 14.22 15.11
CA LYS A 125 1.86 15.31 14.14
C LYS A 125 3.27 15.75 13.82
N ASP A 126 4.21 15.66 14.75
CA ASP A 126 5.59 16.10 14.56
C ASP A 126 6.35 15.16 13.61
N ARG A 127 6.02 13.87 13.64
CA ARG A 127 6.54 12.87 12.70
C ARG A 127 5.66 12.67 11.48
N GLY A 128 4.55 13.40 11.39
CA GLY A 128 3.66 13.37 10.24
C GLY A 128 4.36 13.83 8.96
N ARG A 129 3.81 13.44 7.81
CA ARG A 129 4.21 13.93 6.48
C ARG A 129 3.00 14.58 5.83
N ASN A 130 3.27 15.42 4.82
CA ASN A 130 2.19 16.02 4.06
C ASN A 130 1.30 14.94 3.45
N ILE A 131 0.00 15.05 3.72
CA ILE A 131 -1.00 14.15 3.19
C ILE A 131 -1.43 14.71 1.84
N ILE A 132 -1.21 13.93 0.79
CA ILE A 132 -1.58 14.31 -0.56
C ILE A 132 -2.98 13.80 -0.81
N THR A 133 -3.91 14.72 -1.07
CA THR A 133 -5.27 14.40 -1.48
C THR A 133 -5.61 15.21 -2.73
N ASN A 134 -6.49 14.68 -3.57
CA ASN A 134 -7.06 15.40 -4.71
C ASN A 134 -8.52 15.83 -4.41
N GLN A 135 -8.84 15.98 -3.12
CA GLN A 135 -10.15 16.49 -2.69
C GLN A 135 -10.14 18.02 -2.62
#